data_da94c81f8a30c4424ac9353c015764ec
#
_entry.id   da94c81f8a30c4424ac9353c015764ec
#
_cell.length_a   1.000
_cell.length_b   1.000
_cell.length_c   1.000
_cell.angle_alpha   90.00
_cell.angle_beta   90.00
_cell.angle_gamma   90.00
#
_symmetry.space_group_name_H-M   'P 1'
#
loop_
_entity.id
_entity.type
_entity.pdbx_description
1 polymer ?
#
loop_
_entity_poly.entity_id
_entity_poly.type
_entity_poly.pdbx_seq_one_letter_code
_entity_poly.pdbx_strand_id
1 'polypeptide(L)'
;RYRSHAILISYKTLNSDNPKLNCRLNSLEQHSPVRVILDKNLNLKKNTFLINTAKKIPTYIFYNQKKLKKINFLKKKGANLIHLKLKNNNFLLIDVFKKLYNKNIFYLLVEGGLNLTQNFFKNKAFNEFFHFKSSKKLKKNGNIKLFNFEKKAKNIFKNLEEIKTYTGDDKVLRYY
;
A
#
# COMPACT_ATOMS: atom_id res chain seq x y z
N ARG A 1 -1.35 4.69 -10.37
CA ARG A 1 -1.03 3.24 -10.50
C ARG A 1 -0.24 2.95 -11.77
N TYR A 2 -0.65 3.48 -12.91
CA TYR A 2 0.06 3.30 -14.19
C TYR A 2 1.56 3.67 -14.13
N ARG A 3 1.90 4.75 -13.42
CA ARG A 3 3.30 5.24 -13.28
C ARG A 3 4.10 4.52 -12.20
N SER A 4 3.52 3.57 -11.49
CA SER A 4 4.20 2.89 -10.37
C SER A 4 4.60 1.48 -10.77
N HIS A 5 5.80 1.06 -10.40
CA HIS A 5 6.24 -0.32 -10.60
C HIS A 5 5.49 -1.29 -9.67
N ALA A 6 5.15 -0.83 -8.46
CA ALA A 6 4.37 -1.63 -7.52
C ALA A 6 3.43 -0.78 -6.65
N ILE A 7 2.38 -1.43 -6.13
CA ILE A 7 1.49 -0.89 -5.09
C ILE A 7 1.63 -1.71 -3.82
N LEU A 8 1.87 -1.03 -2.71
CA LEU A 8 2.00 -1.63 -1.39
C LEU A 8 0.80 -1.31 -0.52
N ILE A 9 0.21 -2.35 0.07
CA ILE A 9 -0.86 -2.26 1.07
C ILE A 9 -0.57 -3.12 2.29
N SER A 10 -1.32 -2.92 3.37
CA SER A 10 -1.35 -3.85 4.50
C SER A 10 -2.38 -4.96 4.28
N TYR A 11 -2.18 -6.11 4.97
CA TYR A 11 -3.18 -7.18 4.96
C TYR A 11 -4.55 -6.73 5.51
N LYS A 12 -4.57 -5.73 6.40
CA LYS A 12 -5.82 -5.17 6.93
C LYS A 12 -6.64 -4.52 5.82
N THR A 13 -6.00 -3.67 5.01
CA THR A 13 -6.62 -3.06 3.82
C THR A 13 -7.09 -4.12 2.84
N LEU A 14 -6.27 -5.16 2.60
CA LEU A 14 -6.67 -6.28 1.76
C LEU A 14 -7.94 -6.98 2.28
N ASN A 15 -8.00 -7.24 3.59
CA ASN A 15 -9.10 -7.97 4.21
C ASN A 15 -10.40 -7.16 4.32
N SER A 16 -10.32 -5.83 4.48
CA SER A 16 -11.50 -4.94 4.58
C SER A 16 -12.07 -4.60 3.21
N ASP A 17 -11.21 -4.23 2.27
CA ASP A 17 -11.65 -3.56 1.04
C ASP A 17 -11.61 -4.49 -0.18
N ASN A 18 -10.91 -5.63 -0.08
CA ASN A 18 -10.67 -6.57 -1.17
C ASN A 18 -10.33 -5.88 -2.51
N PRO A 19 -9.34 -4.97 -2.54
CA PRO A 19 -9.09 -4.10 -3.67
C PRO A 19 -8.52 -4.88 -4.87
N LYS A 20 -8.74 -4.39 -6.09
CA LYS A 20 -8.16 -4.98 -7.31
C LYS A 20 -6.70 -4.57 -7.54
N LEU A 21 -6.32 -3.35 -7.18
CA LEU A 21 -4.99 -2.75 -7.35
C LEU A 21 -4.43 -2.85 -8.78
N ASN A 22 -5.28 -2.81 -9.77
CA ASN A 22 -4.91 -2.83 -11.17
C ASN A 22 -4.87 -1.41 -11.78
N CYS A 23 -4.27 -1.28 -12.94
CA CYS A 23 -4.44 -0.12 -13.80
C CYS A 23 -5.91 -0.04 -14.25
N ARG A 24 -6.49 1.17 -14.27
CA ARG A 24 -7.89 1.42 -14.64
C ARG A 24 -8.00 2.32 -15.87
N LEU A 25 -6.89 2.57 -16.55
CA LEU A 25 -6.87 3.30 -17.80
C LEU A 25 -7.21 2.33 -18.93
N ASN A 26 -8.14 2.72 -19.80
CA ASN A 26 -8.53 1.92 -20.95
C ASN A 26 -7.31 1.61 -21.83
N SER A 27 -7.22 0.39 -22.31
CA SER A 27 -6.12 -0.13 -23.13
C SER A 27 -4.75 -0.20 -22.45
N LEU A 28 -4.67 0.05 -21.13
CA LEU A 28 -3.43 0.00 -20.34
C LEU A 28 -3.52 -0.97 -19.16
N GLU A 29 -4.48 -1.88 -19.15
CA GLU A 29 -4.72 -2.84 -18.08
C GLU A 29 -3.52 -3.79 -17.87
N GLN A 30 -2.79 -4.12 -18.95
CA GLN A 30 -1.56 -4.93 -18.92
C GLN A 30 -0.42 -4.25 -18.15
N HIS A 31 -0.45 -2.91 -18.01
CA HIS A 31 0.51 -2.15 -17.21
C HIS A 31 0.10 -2.08 -15.74
N SER A 32 -0.67 -3.06 -15.27
CA SER A 32 -1.01 -3.15 -13.85
C SER A 32 0.24 -3.37 -13.01
N PRO A 33 0.47 -2.56 -11.97
CA PRO A 33 1.67 -2.66 -11.16
C PRO A 33 1.72 -3.95 -10.36
N VAL A 34 2.91 -4.37 -9.98
CA VAL A 34 3.14 -5.45 -9.02
C VAL A 34 2.43 -5.14 -7.70
N ARG A 35 1.79 -6.13 -7.11
CA ARG A 35 1.08 -5.98 -5.83
C ARG A 35 1.94 -6.44 -4.67
N VAL A 36 2.06 -5.60 -3.64
CA VAL A 36 2.87 -5.87 -2.46
C VAL A 36 1.99 -5.81 -1.21
N ILE A 37 2.02 -6.86 -0.41
CA ILE A 37 1.22 -7.00 0.81
C ILE A 37 2.15 -7.18 2.00
N LEU A 38 2.01 -6.31 3.00
CA LEU A 38 2.69 -6.50 4.30
C LEU A 38 1.77 -7.25 5.26
N ASP A 39 2.14 -8.48 5.60
CA ASP A 39 1.39 -9.36 6.50
C ASP A 39 2.31 -10.23 7.35
N LYS A 40 2.90 -9.66 8.39
CA LYS A 40 3.87 -10.36 9.24
C LYS A 40 3.40 -11.70 9.77
N ASN A 41 2.11 -11.83 10.07
CA ASN A 41 1.51 -13.00 10.70
C ASN A 41 0.74 -13.90 9.72
N LEU A 42 0.75 -13.59 8.41
CA LEU A 42 -0.05 -14.29 7.41
C LEU A 42 -1.55 -14.36 7.80
N ASN A 43 -2.13 -13.21 8.16
CA ASN A 43 -3.54 -13.10 8.56
C ASN A 43 -4.47 -12.70 7.40
N LEU A 44 -3.93 -12.48 6.21
CA LEU A 44 -4.73 -12.19 5.01
C LEU A 44 -5.77 -13.31 4.77
N LYS A 45 -6.95 -12.95 4.29
CA LYS A 45 -7.99 -13.90 3.88
C LYS A 45 -7.55 -14.63 2.60
N LYS A 46 -7.80 -15.95 2.53
CA LYS A 46 -7.42 -16.78 1.38
C LYS A 46 -8.20 -16.45 0.11
N ASN A 47 -9.47 -16.09 0.27
CA ASN A 47 -10.36 -15.80 -0.86
C ASN A 47 -10.47 -14.28 -1.06
N THR A 48 -9.40 -13.69 -1.61
CA THR A 48 -9.38 -12.27 -1.99
C THR A 48 -9.04 -12.16 -3.47
N PHE A 49 -9.46 -11.05 -4.10
CA PHE A 49 -9.18 -10.81 -5.51
C PHE A 49 -7.68 -10.90 -5.83
N LEU A 50 -6.82 -10.32 -4.98
CA LEU A 50 -5.37 -10.33 -5.21
C LEU A 50 -4.80 -11.76 -5.20
N ILE A 51 -5.24 -12.60 -4.29
CA ILE A 51 -4.77 -13.99 -4.19
C ILE A 51 -5.31 -14.83 -5.33
N ASN A 52 -6.58 -14.67 -5.70
CA ASN A 52 -7.18 -15.43 -6.80
C ASN A 52 -6.59 -15.07 -8.18
N THR A 53 -6.01 -13.88 -8.30
CA THR A 53 -5.39 -13.38 -9.54
C THR A 53 -3.86 -13.33 -9.49
N ALA A 54 -3.23 -13.92 -8.47
CA ALA A 54 -1.79 -13.84 -8.26
C ALA A 54 -0.94 -14.50 -9.37
N LYS A 55 -1.51 -15.45 -10.11
CA LYS A 55 -0.88 -16.04 -11.32
C LYS A 55 -0.86 -15.09 -12.51
N LYS A 56 -1.84 -14.14 -12.58
CA LYS A 56 -1.96 -13.18 -13.70
C LYS A 56 -1.18 -11.89 -13.45
N ILE A 57 -1.24 -11.37 -12.22
CA ILE A 57 -0.54 -10.14 -11.83
C ILE A 57 0.38 -10.47 -10.67
N PRO A 58 1.70 -10.23 -10.78
CA PRO A 58 2.67 -10.56 -9.73
C PRO A 58 2.26 -9.99 -8.38
N THR A 59 2.24 -10.86 -7.36
CA THR A 59 1.80 -10.50 -6.02
C THR A 59 2.83 -10.98 -5.01
N TYR A 60 3.51 -10.04 -4.35
CA TYR A 60 4.49 -10.29 -3.30
C TYR A 60 3.86 -10.16 -1.92
N ILE A 61 4.13 -11.11 -1.04
CA ILE A 61 3.64 -11.09 0.35
C ILE A 61 4.83 -11.15 1.28
N PHE A 62 5.09 -10.07 2.00
CA PHE A 62 6.09 -10.03 3.05
C PHE A 62 5.52 -10.60 4.34
N TYR A 63 6.20 -11.59 4.90
CA TYR A 63 5.76 -12.29 6.10
C TYR A 63 6.93 -12.62 7.04
N ASN A 64 6.61 -12.93 8.29
CA ASN A 64 7.58 -13.40 9.28
C ASN A 64 7.16 -14.75 9.87
N GLN A 65 5.90 -14.91 10.23
CA GLN A 65 5.42 -16.11 10.92
C GLN A 65 5.30 -17.31 9.95
N LYS A 66 5.95 -18.43 10.33
CA LYS A 66 5.97 -19.66 9.53
C LYS A 66 4.67 -20.46 9.69
N LYS A 67 3.65 -20.17 8.90
CA LYS A 67 2.39 -20.93 8.77
C LYS A 67 2.44 -21.82 7.52
N LEU A 68 3.09 -22.97 7.59
CA LEU A 68 3.42 -23.82 6.43
C LEU A 68 2.19 -24.12 5.54
N LYS A 69 1.07 -24.55 6.12
CA LYS A 69 -0.17 -24.83 5.36
C LYS A 69 -0.62 -23.60 4.55
N LYS A 70 -0.52 -22.38 5.12
CA LYS A 70 -0.92 -21.15 4.44
C LYS A 70 0.10 -20.71 3.38
N ILE A 71 1.38 -20.84 3.68
CA ILE A 71 2.48 -20.58 2.73
C ILE A 71 2.29 -21.44 1.49
N ASN A 72 2.09 -22.75 1.64
CA ASN A 72 1.91 -23.67 0.54
C ASN A 72 0.65 -23.33 -0.28
N PHE A 73 -0.46 -22.99 0.38
CA PHE A 73 -1.66 -22.53 -0.30
C PHE A 73 -1.41 -21.28 -1.15
N LEU A 74 -0.77 -20.25 -0.58
CA LEU A 74 -0.49 -18.99 -1.28
C LEU A 74 0.46 -19.20 -2.46
N LYS A 75 1.50 -20.05 -2.31
CA LYS A 75 2.40 -20.42 -3.41
C LYS A 75 1.64 -21.12 -4.55
N LYS A 76 0.75 -22.07 -4.24
CA LYS A 76 -0.09 -22.74 -5.25
C LYS A 76 -0.99 -21.74 -6.00
N LYS A 77 -1.43 -20.67 -5.35
CA LYS A 77 -2.18 -19.57 -5.97
C LYS A 77 -1.31 -18.62 -6.82
N GLY A 78 0.02 -18.80 -6.83
CA GLY A 78 0.95 -18.00 -7.61
C GLY A 78 1.51 -16.78 -6.87
N ALA A 79 1.25 -16.65 -5.56
CA ALA A 79 1.83 -15.56 -4.78
C ALA A 79 3.30 -15.82 -4.45
N ASN A 80 4.12 -14.76 -4.52
CA ASN A 80 5.53 -14.76 -4.18
C ASN A 80 5.72 -14.41 -2.70
N LEU A 81 6.16 -15.37 -1.90
CA LEU A 81 6.33 -15.22 -0.44
C LEU A 81 7.75 -14.76 -0.11
N ILE A 82 7.89 -13.63 0.60
CA ILE A 82 9.16 -13.07 1.01
C ILE A 82 9.21 -13.04 2.54
N HIS A 83 10.05 -13.92 3.11
CA HIS A 83 10.27 -13.93 4.56
C HIS A 83 11.19 -12.77 4.95
N LEU A 84 10.77 -12.01 5.98
CA LEU A 84 11.60 -10.98 6.61
C LEU A 84 11.58 -11.12 8.14
N LYS A 85 12.73 -10.87 8.76
CA LYS A 85 12.82 -10.74 10.22
C LYS A 85 12.13 -9.46 10.68
N LEU A 86 11.59 -9.48 11.89
CA LEU A 86 11.00 -8.30 12.52
C LEU A 86 12.02 -7.63 13.46
N LYS A 87 11.95 -6.31 13.56
CA LYS A 87 12.59 -5.53 14.61
C LYS A 87 11.50 -4.80 15.39
N ASN A 88 11.49 -4.95 16.72
CA ASN A 88 10.44 -4.39 17.59
C ASN A 88 9.02 -4.74 17.08
N ASN A 89 8.83 -6.03 16.74
CA ASN A 89 7.57 -6.57 16.24
C ASN A 89 7.04 -5.95 14.93
N ASN A 90 7.89 -5.26 14.16
CA ASN A 90 7.53 -4.65 12.88
C ASN A 90 8.55 -4.96 11.80
N PHE A 91 8.13 -4.94 10.53
CA PHE A 91 9.09 -4.90 9.42
C PHE A 91 9.83 -3.56 9.43
N LEU A 92 11.15 -3.62 9.25
CA LEU A 92 11.90 -2.42 8.87
C LEU A 92 11.58 -2.08 7.41
N LEU A 93 11.13 -0.87 7.14
CA LEU A 93 10.80 -0.43 5.78
C LEU A 93 12.01 -0.53 4.85
N ILE A 94 13.20 -0.24 5.36
CA ILE A 94 14.45 -0.36 4.57
C ILE A 94 14.67 -1.79 4.06
N ASP A 95 14.35 -2.81 4.84
CA ASP A 95 14.51 -4.21 4.41
C ASP A 95 13.46 -4.59 3.36
N VAL A 96 12.24 -4.05 3.49
CA VAL A 96 11.20 -4.19 2.45
C VAL A 96 11.69 -3.56 1.16
N PHE A 97 12.20 -2.31 1.22
CA PHE A 97 12.70 -1.59 0.05
C PHE A 97 13.87 -2.29 -0.62
N LYS A 98 14.86 -2.77 0.14
CA LYS A 98 15.98 -3.56 -0.39
C LYS A 98 15.51 -4.79 -1.17
N LYS A 99 14.50 -5.52 -0.63
CA LYS A 99 13.94 -6.69 -1.33
C LYS A 99 13.17 -6.31 -2.58
N LEU A 100 12.49 -5.19 -2.61
CA LEU A 100 11.79 -4.67 -3.80
C LEU A 100 12.78 -4.15 -4.84
N TYR A 101 13.81 -3.41 -4.42
CA TYR A 101 14.89 -2.93 -5.28
C TYR A 101 15.56 -4.07 -6.05
N ASN A 102 15.90 -5.17 -5.35
CA ASN A 102 16.50 -6.38 -5.96
C ASN A 102 15.55 -7.11 -6.94
N LYS A 103 14.32 -6.61 -7.11
CA LYS A 103 13.31 -7.08 -8.08
C LYS A 103 12.98 -6.02 -9.12
N ASN A 104 13.86 -5.02 -9.28
CA ASN A 104 13.71 -3.89 -10.20
C ASN A 104 12.44 -3.05 -9.93
N ILE A 105 12.01 -2.98 -8.68
CA ILE A 105 10.89 -2.13 -8.24
C ILE A 105 11.46 -0.87 -7.60
N PHE A 106 11.47 0.24 -8.34
CA PHE A 106 12.05 1.52 -7.93
C PHE A 106 10.99 2.57 -7.58
N TYR A 107 9.79 2.47 -8.18
CA TYR A 107 8.67 3.36 -7.94
C TYR A 107 7.56 2.62 -7.21
N LEU A 108 7.38 2.94 -5.93
CA LEU A 108 6.43 2.28 -5.04
C LEU A 108 5.31 3.25 -4.66
N LEU A 109 4.09 2.96 -5.08
CA LEU A 109 2.89 3.62 -4.58
C LEU A 109 2.44 2.92 -3.29
N VAL A 110 2.25 3.66 -2.21
CA VAL A 110 1.73 3.13 -0.95
C VAL A 110 0.28 3.58 -0.79
N GLU A 111 -0.64 2.63 -0.91
CA GLU A 111 -2.05 2.85 -0.61
C GLU A 111 -2.35 2.20 0.73
N GLY A 112 -2.47 2.97 1.80
CA GLY A 112 -2.58 2.37 3.12
C GLY A 112 -3.66 2.95 4.01
N GLY A 113 -4.14 2.12 4.94
CA GLY A 113 -4.88 2.61 6.08
C GLY A 113 -3.96 3.34 7.08
N LEU A 114 -4.57 3.94 8.09
CA LEU A 114 -3.92 4.82 9.06
C LEU A 114 -2.57 4.30 9.61
N ASN A 115 -2.52 3.04 10.06
CA ASN A 115 -1.32 2.49 10.70
C ASN A 115 -0.12 2.40 9.72
N LEU A 116 -0.37 2.00 8.47
CA LEU A 116 0.69 1.92 7.46
C LEU A 116 1.20 3.32 7.12
N THR A 117 0.31 4.26 6.87
CA THR A 117 0.66 5.65 6.58
C THR A 117 1.43 6.28 7.75
N GLN A 118 0.99 6.08 9.00
CA GLN A 118 1.72 6.57 10.18
C GLN A 118 3.15 6.00 10.28
N ASN A 119 3.33 4.72 9.92
CA ASN A 119 4.67 4.11 9.92
C ASN A 119 5.59 4.76 8.88
N PHE A 120 5.07 5.06 7.68
CA PHE A 120 5.81 5.80 6.66
C PHE A 120 6.16 7.20 7.12
N PHE A 121 5.23 7.94 7.75
CA PHE A 121 5.49 9.27 8.31
C PHE A 121 6.55 9.24 9.42
N LYS A 122 6.45 8.27 10.35
CA LYS A 122 7.43 8.12 11.43
C LYS A 122 8.85 7.91 10.93
N ASN A 123 9.00 7.14 9.85
CA ASN A 123 10.29 6.81 9.27
C ASN A 123 10.71 7.78 8.14
N LYS A 124 9.91 8.80 7.81
CA LYS A 124 10.11 9.70 6.66
C LYS A 124 10.43 8.93 5.38
N ALA A 125 9.73 7.81 5.16
CA ALA A 125 10.05 6.81 4.15
C ALA A 125 9.27 7.01 2.85
N PHE A 126 9.19 8.25 2.35
CA PHE A 126 8.50 8.61 1.10
C PHE A 126 9.07 9.92 0.54
N ASN A 127 9.02 10.07 -0.78
CA ASN A 127 9.47 11.26 -1.50
C ASN A 127 8.31 12.22 -1.77
N GLU A 128 7.09 11.71 -1.90
CA GLU A 128 5.88 12.47 -2.17
C GLU A 128 4.73 11.95 -1.32
N PHE A 129 3.81 12.84 -0.97
CA PHE A 129 2.58 12.49 -0.26
C PHE A 129 1.38 13.15 -0.92
N PHE A 130 0.43 12.34 -1.38
CA PHE A 130 -0.84 12.81 -1.94
C PHE A 130 -1.94 12.67 -0.89
N HIS A 131 -2.53 13.80 -0.52
CA HIS A 131 -3.64 13.87 0.42
C HIS A 131 -4.94 14.19 -0.30
N PHE A 132 -5.82 13.20 -0.40
CA PHE A 132 -7.18 13.36 -0.92
C PHE A 132 -8.08 13.83 0.21
N LYS A 133 -8.65 15.02 0.05
CA LYS A 133 -9.48 15.68 1.05
C LYS A 133 -10.87 15.88 0.49
N SER A 134 -11.84 15.14 1.04
CA SER A 134 -13.24 15.31 0.67
C SER A 134 -13.82 16.59 1.29
N SER A 135 -14.65 17.28 0.53
CA SER A 135 -15.49 18.40 1.01
C SER A 135 -16.52 17.94 2.04
N LYS A 136 -16.94 16.65 1.96
CA LYS A 136 -17.94 16.05 2.85
C LYS A 136 -17.33 15.59 4.17
N LYS A 137 -17.89 16.06 5.30
CA LYS A 137 -17.50 15.61 6.65
C LYS A 137 -18.27 14.37 7.04
N LEU A 138 -17.58 13.29 7.43
CA LEU A 138 -18.19 12.03 7.87
C LEU A 138 -18.88 12.11 9.26
N LYS A 139 -18.76 13.24 9.97
CA LYS A 139 -19.33 13.49 11.32
C LYS A 139 -19.12 12.29 12.25
N LYS A 140 -20.21 11.79 12.91
CA LYS A 140 -20.18 10.64 13.84
C LYS A 140 -19.82 9.30 13.18
N ASN A 141 -19.89 9.17 11.86
CA ASN A 141 -19.58 7.95 11.12
C ASN A 141 -18.08 7.77 10.84
N GLY A 142 -17.25 8.74 11.19
CA GLY A 142 -15.79 8.65 11.08
C GLY A 142 -15.20 7.97 12.30
N ASN A 143 -14.96 6.66 12.25
CA ASN A 143 -14.42 5.86 13.38
C ASN A 143 -12.91 6.04 13.63
N ILE A 144 -12.21 6.89 12.87
CA ILE A 144 -10.76 7.04 12.98
C ILE A 144 -10.44 8.41 13.54
N LYS A 145 -9.81 8.45 14.72
CA LYS A 145 -9.23 9.69 15.26
C LYS A 145 -8.28 10.29 14.23
N LEU A 146 -8.56 11.52 13.82
CA LEU A 146 -7.79 12.24 12.81
C LEU A 146 -6.32 12.36 13.24
N PHE A 147 -5.47 11.61 12.58
CA PHE A 147 -4.05 11.90 12.55
C PHE A 147 -3.88 13.12 11.64
N ASN A 148 -3.32 14.20 12.18
CA ASN A 148 -3.17 15.42 11.40
C ASN A 148 -2.05 15.27 10.36
N PHE A 149 -2.39 14.63 9.24
CA PHE A 149 -1.48 14.38 8.12
C PHE A 149 -0.94 15.67 7.52
N GLU A 150 -1.79 16.70 7.39
CA GLU A 150 -1.40 18.00 6.81
C GLU A 150 -0.27 18.64 7.61
N LYS A 151 -0.43 18.77 8.95
CA LYS A 151 0.60 19.34 9.81
C LYS A 151 1.91 18.56 9.71
N LYS A 152 1.83 17.23 9.69
CA LYS A 152 3.03 16.38 9.59
C LYS A 152 3.69 16.44 8.22
N ALA A 153 2.90 16.49 7.14
CA ALA A 153 3.42 16.63 5.79
C ALA A 153 4.16 17.98 5.63
N LYS A 154 3.57 19.08 6.08
CA LYS A 154 4.21 20.41 6.08
C LYS A 154 5.54 20.45 6.85
N ASN A 155 5.70 19.62 7.90
CA ASN A 155 6.95 19.53 8.66
C ASN A 155 8.03 18.68 7.96
N ILE A 156 7.68 17.90 6.94
CA ILE A 156 8.60 17.01 6.23
C ILE A 156 8.94 17.58 4.86
N PHE A 157 7.97 18.10 4.15
CA PHE A 157 8.09 18.62 2.79
C PHE A 157 8.15 20.14 2.76
N LYS A 158 8.95 20.66 1.83
CA LYS A 158 9.07 22.11 1.61
C LYS A 158 8.01 22.64 0.65
N ASN A 159 7.57 21.81 -0.28
CA ASN A 159 6.67 22.21 -1.36
C ASN A 159 5.27 21.60 -1.17
N LEU A 160 4.27 22.38 -1.55
CA LEU A 160 2.85 22.00 -1.57
C LEU A 160 2.22 22.50 -2.85
N GLU A 161 1.55 21.60 -3.55
CA GLU A 161 0.78 21.88 -4.76
C GLU A 161 -0.66 21.37 -4.60
N GLU A 162 -1.64 22.19 -4.97
CA GLU A 162 -3.03 21.71 -5.12
C GLU A 162 -3.23 21.25 -6.56
N ILE A 163 -3.45 19.96 -6.75
CA ILE A 163 -3.65 19.36 -8.07
C ILE A 163 -5.13 19.58 -8.47
N LYS A 164 -5.34 20.23 -9.61
CA LYS A 164 -6.69 20.34 -10.20
C LYS A 164 -7.19 18.94 -10.58
N THR A 165 -8.34 18.56 -10.06
CA THR A 165 -8.99 17.27 -10.33
C THR A 165 -10.42 17.50 -10.82
N TYR A 166 -10.95 16.52 -11.55
CA TYR A 166 -12.35 16.53 -11.99
C TYR A 166 -13.29 15.87 -10.94
N THR A 167 -12.89 15.89 -9.66
CA THR A 167 -13.61 15.21 -8.56
C THR A 167 -14.59 16.15 -7.82
N GLY A 168 -15.10 17.19 -8.48
CA GLY A 168 -15.99 18.19 -7.88
C GLY A 168 -15.27 19.03 -6.82
N ASP A 169 -15.87 19.15 -5.63
CA ASP A 169 -15.32 19.96 -4.52
C ASP A 169 -14.20 19.28 -3.73
N ASP A 170 -13.83 18.06 -4.09
CA ASP A 170 -12.74 17.33 -3.42
C ASP A 170 -11.38 17.90 -3.85
N LYS A 171 -10.44 18.01 -2.89
CA LYS A 171 -9.10 18.55 -3.12
C LYS A 171 -8.06 17.45 -3.09
N VAL A 172 -7.06 17.55 -3.94
CA VAL A 172 -5.84 16.73 -3.90
C VAL A 172 -4.64 17.62 -3.65
N LEU A 173 -4.00 17.42 -2.51
CA LEU A 173 -2.80 18.13 -2.11
C LEU A 173 -1.59 17.22 -2.29
N ARG A 174 -0.59 17.67 -3.04
CA ARG A 174 0.70 16.99 -3.22
C ARG A 174 1.77 17.72 -2.41
N TYR A 175 2.44 16.98 -1.55
CA TYR A 175 3.59 17.42 -0.76
C TYR A 175 4.84 16.75 -1.31
N TYR A 176 5.94 17.52 -1.56
CA TYR A 176 7.20 17.01 -2.13
C TYR A 176 8.42 17.89 -1.79
#